data_c11d41ff1c74b72704afdd13d01a40c6
#
_entry.id   c11d41ff1c74b72704afdd13d01a40c6
#
_cell.length_a   1.000
_cell.length_b   1.000
_cell.length_c   1.000
_cell.angle_alpha   90.00
_cell.angle_beta   90.00
_cell.angle_gamma   90.00
#
_symmetry.space_group_name_H-M   'P 1'
#
loop_
_entity.id
_entity.type
_entity.pdbx_description
1 polymer ?
#
loop_
_entity_poly.entity_id
_entity_poly.type
_entity_poly.pdbx_seq_one_letter_code
_entity_poly.pdbx_strand_id
1 'polypeptide(L)'
;MSELANQFQIQWFPGHMAKTLRMMEEEIKNVDACLVLLDARIPLSSLNPEIERIIARKPRLYVLNKADLADPEITARWIQYFHLAEAGCVAISAKEKGGAAAVKNAVDKELTDLLARRESRGMSGAKIALMLCGIPNVGKSTFINTFAGSARAKTADRPGVTRGKQWVAAGKYDLL
;
A
#
# COMPACT_ATOMS: atom_id res chain seq x y z
N MET A 1 -8.05 31.71 22.99
CA MET A 1 -7.69 30.25 23.05
C MET A 1 -7.22 29.65 21.71
N SER A 2 -6.87 30.48 20.74
CA SER A 2 -6.46 30.01 19.38
C SER A 2 -4.94 30.03 19.09
N GLU A 3 -4.11 30.61 19.94
CA GLU A 3 -2.66 30.70 19.69
C GLU A 3 -1.84 29.55 20.26
N LEU A 4 -2.32 28.85 21.28
CA LEU A 4 -1.61 27.72 21.87
C LEU A 4 -1.73 26.43 21.05
N ALA A 5 -2.78 26.28 20.25
CA ALA A 5 -2.97 25.13 19.37
C ALA A 5 -2.01 25.11 18.16
N ASN A 6 -1.48 26.27 17.76
CA ASN A 6 -0.57 26.39 16.62
C ASN A 6 0.92 26.17 16.97
N GLN A 7 1.28 26.17 18.25
CA GLN A 7 2.67 26.00 18.69
C GLN A 7 3.13 24.54 18.83
N PHE A 8 2.22 23.56 18.73
CA PHE A 8 2.55 22.12 18.84
C PHE A 8 2.31 21.34 17.57
N GLN A 9 2.23 21.97 16.41
CA GLN A 9 2.42 21.23 15.15
C GLN A 9 3.91 20.89 15.02
N ILE A 10 4.33 19.86 15.74
CA ILE A 10 5.58 19.16 15.43
C ILE A 10 5.37 18.54 14.05
N GLN A 11 5.80 19.24 13.02
CA GLN A 11 5.83 18.71 11.66
C GLN A 11 6.92 17.65 11.59
N TRP A 12 6.56 16.42 11.93
CA TRP A 12 7.38 15.24 11.72
C TRP A 12 7.46 14.88 10.23
N PHE A 13 7.67 15.89 9.37
CA PHE A 13 7.96 15.69 7.97
C PHE A 13 9.46 15.94 7.72
N PRO A 14 10.31 14.91 7.86
CA PRO A 14 11.67 15.01 7.34
C PRO A 14 11.61 15.40 5.86
N GLY A 15 12.54 16.20 5.36
CA GLY A 15 12.54 16.68 3.96
C GLY A 15 12.43 15.57 2.92
N HIS A 16 12.85 14.33 3.26
CA HIS A 16 12.67 13.16 2.39
C HIS A 16 11.20 12.71 2.27
N MET A 17 10.32 12.94 3.27
CA MET A 17 8.89 12.63 3.16
C MET A 17 8.19 13.57 2.19
N ALA A 18 8.46 14.87 2.26
CA ALA A 18 7.92 15.83 1.29
C ALA A 18 8.33 15.47 -0.15
N LYS A 19 9.59 15.06 -0.35
CA LYS A 19 10.07 14.57 -1.64
C LYS A 19 9.33 13.30 -2.08
N THR A 20 9.08 12.37 -1.16
CA THR A 20 8.35 11.13 -1.46
C THR A 20 6.92 11.42 -1.88
N LEU A 21 6.21 12.30 -1.17
CA LEU A 21 4.83 12.69 -1.52
C LEU A 21 4.76 13.34 -2.90
N ARG A 22 5.68 14.23 -3.25
CA ARG A 22 5.76 14.80 -4.60
C ARG A 22 5.99 13.74 -5.67
N MET A 23 6.91 12.79 -5.44
CA MET A 23 7.12 11.66 -6.35
C MET A 23 5.85 10.81 -6.50
N MET A 24 5.09 10.60 -5.43
CA MET A 24 3.80 9.90 -5.52
C MET A 24 2.78 10.67 -6.35
N GLU A 25 2.67 11.99 -6.18
CA GLU A 25 1.80 12.86 -6.99
C GLU A 25 2.14 12.82 -8.48
N GLU A 26 3.43 12.72 -8.82
CA GLU A 26 3.88 12.57 -10.20
C GLU A 26 3.56 11.19 -10.78
N GLU A 27 3.77 10.13 -10.00
CA GLU A 27 3.66 8.74 -10.47
C GLU A 27 2.24 8.17 -10.39
N ILE A 28 1.34 8.77 -9.60
CA ILE A 28 -0.03 8.25 -9.42
C ILE A 28 -0.79 8.09 -10.73
N LYS A 29 -0.51 8.93 -11.72
CA LYS A 29 -1.12 8.85 -13.05
C LYS A 29 -0.69 7.61 -13.83
N ASN A 30 0.49 7.07 -13.53
CA ASN A 30 1.14 5.96 -14.24
C ASN A 30 0.76 4.58 -13.66
N VAL A 31 -0.04 4.54 -12.60
CA VAL A 31 -0.45 3.29 -11.96
C VAL A 31 -1.94 3.04 -12.09
N ASP A 32 -2.33 1.79 -12.05
CA ASP A 32 -3.72 1.34 -12.17
C ASP A 32 -4.45 1.36 -10.84
N ALA A 33 -3.75 0.97 -9.76
CA ALA A 33 -4.27 0.94 -8.41
C ALA A 33 -3.17 1.16 -7.37
N CYS A 34 -3.59 1.38 -6.13
CA CYS A 34 -2.71 1.56 -4.98
C CYS A 34 -2.88 0.44 -3.97
N LEU A 35 -1.77 -0.08 -3.46
CA LEU A 35 -1.70 -0.94 -2.29
C LEU A 35 -1.27 -0.09 -1.10
N VAL A 36 -2.15 0.09 -0.12
CA VAL A 36 -1.86 0.87 1.10
C VAL A 36 -1.50 -0.10 2.21
N LEU A 37 -0.21 -0.23 2.49
CA LEU A 37 0.28 -1.14 3.52
C LEU A 37 0.17 -0.47 4.90
N LEU A 38 -0.61 -1.08 5.78
CA LEU A 38 -0.86 -0.64 7.15
C LEU A 38 -0.32 -1.68 8.15
N ASP A 39 -0.08 -1.26 9.37
CA ASP A 39 0.24 -2.17 10.47
C ASP A 39 -1.07 -2.66 11.11
N ALA A 40 -1.33 -3.96 11.07
CA ALA A 40 -2.56 -4.56 11.57
C ALA A 40 -2.83 -4.30 13.06
N ARG A 41 -1.77 -3.99 13.85
CA ARG A 41 -1.89 -3.66 15.27
C ARG A 41 -2.43 -2.25 15.52
N ILE A 42 -2.21 -1.33 14.56
CA ILE A 42 -2.56 0.09 14.66
C ILE A 42 -3.04 0.64 13.30
N PRO A 43 -4.10 0.09 12.68
CA PRO A 43 -4.44 0.41 11.28
C PRO A 43 -4.62 1.90 11.02
N LEU A 44 -5.45 2.60 11.80
CA LEU A 44 -5.68 4.05 11.60
C LEU A 44 -4.44 4.90 11.89
N SER A 45 -3.67 4.56 12.92
CA SER A 45 -2.45 5.30 13.26
C SER A 45 -1.34 5.11 12.22
N SER A 46 -1.38 4.01 11.45
CA SER A 46 -0.47 3.77 10.32
C SER A 46 -0.98 4.32 8.99
N LEU A 47 -2.21 4.81 8.92
CA LEU A 47 -2.80 5.45 7.77
C LEU A 47 -2.35 6.91 7.69
N ASN A 48 -1.67 7.28 6.62
CA ASN A 48 -1.20 8.65 6.42
C ASN A 48 -2.22 9.45 5.60
N PRO A 49 -2.82 10.53 6.14
CA PRO A 49 -3.82 11.34 5.44
C PRO A 49 -3.32 11.95 4.12
N GLU A 50 -2.05 12.30 4.02
CA GLU A 50 -1.48 12.84 2.79
C GLU A 50 -1.40 11.77 1.68
N ILE A 51 -1.07 10.53 2.05
CA ILE A 51 -1.13 9.40 1.10
C ILE A 51 -2.57 9.22 0.62
N GLU A 52 -3.55 9.20 1.53
CA GLU A 52 -4.97 9.08 1.19
C GLU A 52 -5.43 10.17 0.23
N ARG A 53 -5.02 11.42 0.46
CA ARG A 53 -5.32 12.55 -0.43
C ARG A 53 -4.79 12.32 -1.85
N ILE A 54 -3.54 11.85 -1.97
CA ILE A 54 -2.88 11.62 -3.26
C ILE A 54 -3.56 10.49 -4.04
N ILE A 55 -3.93 9.40 -3.37
CA ILE A 55 -4.47 8.21 -4.03
C ILE A 55 -6.01 8.23 -4.18
N ALA A 56 -6.70 9.26 -3.70
CA ALA A 56 -8.16 9.34 -3.56
C ALA A 56 -8.95 8.96 -4.83
N ARG A 57 -8.39 9.21 -6.01
CA ARG A 57 -9.03 8.95 -7.31
C ARG A 57 -8.66 7.60 -7.94
N LYS A 58 -7.84 6.80 -7.28
CA LYS A 58 -7.41 5.48 -7.77
C LYS A 58 -8.11 4.36 -7.01
N PRO A 59 -8.39 3.23 -7.65
CA PRO A 59 -8.71 2.00 -6.95
C PRO A 59 -7.64 1.73 -5.90
N ARG A 60 -8.05 1.34 -4.69
CA ARG A 60 -7.12 1.08 -3.60
C ARG A 60 -7.49 -0.15 -2.81
N LEU A 61 -6.49 -0.88 -2.39
CA LEU A 61 -6.60 -2.03 -1.51
C LEU A 61 -5.77 -1.75 -0.26
N TYR A 62 -6.40 -1.80 0.91
CA TYR A 62 -5.70 -1.77 2.18
C TYR A 62 -5.16 -3.14 2.53
N VAL A 63 -3.90 -3.20 2.90
CA VAL A 63 -3.22 -4.43 3.27
C VAL A 63 -2.76 -4.30 4.72
N LEU A 64 -3.47 -4.94 5.65
CA LEU A 64 -3.14 -4.99 7.06
C LEU A 64 -2.01 -6.00 7.27
N ASN A 65 -0.77 -5.53 7.25
CA ASN A 65 0.42 -6.36 7.44
C ASN A 65 0.70 -6.61 8.92
N LYS A 66 1.49 -7.63 9.22
CA LYS A 66 1.82 -8.10 10.58
C LYS A 66 0.59 -8.61 11.33
N ALA A 67 -0.36 -9.21 10.61
CA ALA A 67 -1.57 -9.76 11.21
C ALA A 67 -1.25 -10.90 12.22
N ASP A 68 -0.11 -11.56 12.06
CA ASP A 68 0.46 -12.53 13.01
C ASP A 68 0.76 -11.93 14.41
N LEU A 69 0.88 -10.61 14.50
CA LEU A 69 1.15 -9.85 15.73
C LEU A 69 -0.07 -9.08 16.24
N ALA A 70 -1.22 -9.20 15.60
CA ALA A 70 -2.46 -8.50 15.93
C ALA A 70 -3.53 -9.48 16.44
N ASP A 71 -4.48 -8.98 17.20
CA ASP A 71 -5.65 -9.74 17.60
C ASP A 71 -6.50 -10.07 16.36
N PRO A 72 -6.85 -11.36 16.12
CA PRO A 72 -7.58 -11.76 14.92
C PRO A 72 -9.02 -11.24 14.89
N GLU A 73 -9.72 -11.13 16.03
CA GLU A 73 -11.09 -10.61 16.08
C GLU A 73 -11.11 -9.11 15.80
N ILE A 74 -10.17 -8.37 16.37
CA ILE A 74 -10.03 -6.93 16.11
C ILE A 74 -9.61 -6.70 14.67
N THR A 75 -8.72 -7.52 14.12
CA THR A 75 -8.31 -7.45 12.71
C THR A 75 -9.51 -7.69 11.79
N ALA A 76 -10.37 -8.65 12.08
CA ALA A 76 -11.60 -8.89 11.31
C ALA A 76 -12.55 -7.68 11.32
N ARG A 77 -12.68 -6.99 12.47
CA ARG A 77 -13.47 -5.75 12.58
C ARG A 77 -12.87 -4.61 11.74
N TRP A 78 -11.55 -4.50 11.68
CA TRP A 78 -10.90 -3.52 10.82
C TRP A 78 -11.13 -3.80 9.34
N ILE A 79 -11.07 -5.06 8.91
CA ILE A 79 -11.41 -5.44 7.53
C ILE A 79 -12.85 -5.02 7.20
N GLN A 80 -13.79 -5.31 8.10
CA GLN A 80 -15.18 -4.89 7.93
C GLN A 80 -15.33 -3.36 7.85
N TYR A 81 -14.61 -2.61 8.69
CA TYR A 81 -14.60 -1.15 8.68
C TYR A 81 -14.19 -0.59 7.31
N PHE A 82 -13.11 -1.11 6.71
CA PHE A 82 -12.69 -0.67 5.39
C PHE A 82 -13.67 -1.07 4.30
N HIS A 83 -14.30 -2.25 4.39
CA HIS A 83 -15.33 -2.66 3.44
C HIS A 83 -16.58 -1.78 3.51
N LEU A 84 -17.00 -1.35 4.70
CA LEU A 84 -18.09 -0.39 4.86
C LEU A 84 -17.77 0.99 4.27
N ALA A 85 -16.50 1.33 4.18
CA ALA A 85 -16.00 2.53 3.49
C ALA A 85 -15.76 2.29 1.98
N GLU A 86 -16.38 1.25 1.41
CA GLU A 86 -16.28 0.87 -0.01
C GLU A 86 -14.83 0.67 -0.50
N ALA A 87 -13.96 0.17 0.36
CA ALA A 87 -12.56 -0.10 0.04
C ALA A 87 -12.22 -1.57 0.27
N GLY A 88 -11.46 -2.17 -0.64
CA GLY A 88 -10.91 -3.50 -0.46
C GLY A 88 -9.94 -3.54 0.71
N CYS A 89 -9.99 -4.61 1.50
CA CYS A 89 -9.07 -4.80 2.63
C CYS A 89 -8.74 -6.28 2.81
N VAL A 90 -7.46 -6.57 3.06
CA VAL A 90 -6.96 -7.91 3.34
C VAL A 90 -5.90 -7.87 4.44
N ALA A 91 -5.95 -8.84 5.37
CA ALA A 91 -4.93 -8.99 6.39
C ALA A 91 -3.93 -10.08 6.00
N ILE A 92 -2.64 -9.80 6.21
CA ILE A 92 -1.55 -10.72 5.89
C ILE A 92 -0.42 -10.64 6.92
N SER A 93 0.44 -11.66 6.91
CA SER A 93 1.81 -11.55 7.39
C SER A 93 2.74 -11.60 6.17
N ALA A 94 3.46 -10.53 5.89
CA ALA A 94 4.38 -10.48 4.74
C ALA A 94 5.56 -11.47 4.87
N LYS A 95 5.77 -12.04 6.05
CA LYS A 95 6.78 -13.07 6.32
C LYS A 95 6.29 -14.48 6.00
N GLU A 96 4.97 -14.67 5.95
CA GLU A 96 4.36 -15.99 5.77
C GLU A 96 4.06 -16.29 4.30
N LYS A 97 4.12 -17.59 3.97
CA LYS A 97 3.71 -18.06 2.64
C LYS A 97 2.21 -17.87 2.47
N GLY A 98 1.80 -17.35 1.32
CA GLY A 98 0.38 -17.16 0.99
C GLY A 98 -0.11 -15.71 1.08
N GLY A 99 0.51 -14.84 1.87
CA GLY A 99 0.12 -13.43 1.97
C GLY A 99 0.14 -12.71 0.61
N ALA A 100 1.17 -12.95 -0.20
CA ALA A 100 1.25 -12.39 -1.56
C ALA A 100 0.12 -12.88 -2.47
N ALA A 101 -0.27 -14.16 -2.40
CA ALA A 101 -1.36 -14.71 -3.19
C ALA A 101 -2.71 -14.09 -2.77
N ALA A 102 -2.95 -13.93 -1.48
CA ALA A 102 -4.15 -13.29 -0.96
C ALA A 102 -4.30 -11.85 -1.49
N VAL A 103 -3.19 -11.08 -1.48
CA VAL A 103 -3.19 -9.71 -2.03
C VAL A 103 -3.41 -9.71 -3.54
N LYS A 104 -2.77 -10.61 -4.30
CA LYS A 104 -2.98 -10.71 -5.76
C LYS A 104 -4.43 -11.01 -6.11
N ASN A 105 -5.07 -11.94 -5.40
CA ASN A 105 -6.48 -12.26 -5.59
C ASN A 105 -7.40 -11.07 -5.25
N ALA A 106 -7.08 -10.34 -4.17
CA ALA A 106 -7.83 -9.15 -3.80
C ALA A 106 -7.67 -8.02 -4.83
N VAL A 107 -6.47 -7.81 -5.37
CA VAL A 107 -6.21 -6.85 -6.45
C VAL A 107 -7.01 -7.21 -7.71
N ASP A 108 -7.01 -8.47 -8.11
CA ASP A 108 -7.76 -8.92 -9.28
C ASP A 108 -9.27 -8.67 -9.12
N LYS A 109 -9.80 -8.90 -7.93
CA LYS A 109 -11.20 -8.60 -7.59
C LYS A 109 -11.50 -7.10 -7.68
N GLU A 110 -10.66 -6.26 -7.07
CA GLU A 110 -10.82 -4.79 -7.10
C GLU A 110 -10.71 -4.20 -8.51
N LEU A 111 -9.93 -4.83 -9.39
CA LEU A 111 -9.69 -4.35 -10.75
C LEU A 111 -10.50 -5.09 -11.82
N THR A 112 -11.50 -5.87 -11.45
CA THR A 112 -12.30 -6.69 -12.39
C THR A 112 -12.83 -5.87 -13.58
N ASP A 113 -13.42 -4.71 -13.33
CA ASP A 113 -13.97 -3.84 -14.38
C ASP A 113 -12.89 -3.21 -15.28
N LEU A 114 -11.73 -2.89 -14.70
CA LEU A 114 -10.59 -2.39 -15.46
C LEU A 114 -10.04 -3.47 -16.40
N LEU A 115 -9.88 -4.66 -15.88
CA LEU A 115 -9.36 -5.81 -16.64
C LEU A 115 -10.30 -6.19 -17.78
N ALA A 116 -11.61 -6.25 -17.53
CA ALA A 116 -12.62 -6.52 -18.56
C ALA A 116 -12.60 -5.44 -19.67
N ARG A 117 -12.48 -4.16 -19.31
CA ARG A 117 -12.35 -3.07 -20.30
C ARG A 117 -11.05 -3.14 -21.10
N ARG A 118 -9.94 -3.59 -20.54
CA ARG A 118 -8.68 -3.81 -21.27
C ARG A 118 -8.80 -4.97 -22.25
N GLU A 119 -9.39 -6.07 -21.81
CA GLU A 119 -9.61 -7.24 -22.63
C GLU A 119 -10.48 -6.92 -23.84
N SER A 120 -11.60 -6.19 -23.65
CA SER A 120 -12.47 -5.75 -24.75
C SER A 120 -11.80 -4.82 -25.77
N ARG A 121 -10.68 -4.17 -25.38
CA ARG A 121 -9.87 -3.30 -26.25
C ARG A 121 -8.67 -4.01 -26.87
N GLY A 122 -8.58 -5.34 -26.75
CA GLY A 122 -7.45 -6.11 -27.26
C GLY A 122 -6.14 -5.95 -26.49
N MET A 123 -6.18 -5.39 -25.29
CA MET A 123 -5.02 -5.19 -24.41
C MET A 123 -4.84 -6.36 -23.43
N SER A 124 -5.25 -7.56 -23.82
CA SER A 124 -5.03 -8.77 -23.02
C SER A 124 -3.54 -9.00 -22.79
N GLY A 125 -3.17 -9.31 -21.55
CA GLY A 125 -1.76 -9.51 -21.16
C GLY A 125 -0.97 -8.26 -20.80
N ALA A 126 -1.56 -7.06 -20.88
CA ALA A 126 -0.92 -5.86 -20.37
C ALA A 126 -0.71 -5.96 -18.85
N LYS A 127 0.49 -5.62 -18.40
CA LYS A 127 0.81 -5.64 -16.97
C LYS A 127 -0.03 -4.64 -16.19
N ILE A 128 -0.29 -4.99 -14.93
CA ILE A 128 -1.01 -4.16 -13.98
C ILE A 128 0.02 -3.38 -13.16
N ALA A 129 -0.01 -2.07 -13.28
CA ALA A 129 0.87 -1.18 -12.55
C ALA A 129 0.27 -0.84 -11.18
N LEU A 130 0.97 -1.19 -10.10
CA LEU A 130 0.53 -0.98 -8.71
C LEU A 130 1.51 -0.05 -7.99
N MET A 131 0.99 0.92 -7.26
CA MET A 131 1.80 1.73 -6.33
C MET A 131 1.67 1.19 -4.91
N LEU A 132 2.79 0.81 -4.29
CA LEU A 132 2.84 0.43 -2.89
C LEU A 132 3.16 1.64 -2.01
N CYS A 133 2.24 2.01 -1.15
CA CYS A 133 2.39 3.10 -0.20
C CYS A 133 2.28 2.60 1.24
N GLY A 134 2.74 3.43 2.16
CA GLY A 134 2.65 3.18 3.61
C GLY A 134 3.76 3.90 4.36
N ILE A 135 3.56 4.09 5.64
CA ILE A 135 4.53 4.73 6.53
C ILE A 135 5.84 3.91 6.65
N PRO A 136 6.93 4.50 7.16
CA PRO A 136 8.14 3.73 7.45
C PRO A 136 7.88 2.55 8.40
N ASN A 137 8.65 1.48 8.25
CA ASN A 137 8.64 0.27 9.11
C ASN A 137 7.32 -0.54 9.13
N VAL A 138 6.36 -0.25 8.27
CA VAL A 138 5.14 -1.05 8.12
C VAL A 138 5.39 -2.39 7.40
N GLY A 139 6.60 -2.59 6.84
CA GLY A 139 7.02 -3.84 6.21
C GLY A 139 7.00 -3.83 4.68
N LYS A 140 7.04 -2.66 4.03
CA LYS A 140 7.00 -2.53 2.56
C LYS A 140 8.06 -3.37 1.85
N SER A 141 9.33 -3.28 2.25
CA SER A 141 10.41 -4.03 1.58
C SER A 141 10.26 -5.55 1.73
N THR A 142 9.81 -6.01 2.88
CA THR A 142 9.49 -7.44 3.10
C THR A 142 8.34 -7.86 2.19
N PHE A 143 7.28 -7.06 2.15
CA PHE A 143 6.13 -7.30 1.27
C PHE A 143 6.53 -7.36 -0.20
N ILE A 144 7.34 -6.42 -0.69
CA ILE A 144 7.82 -6.40 -2.08
C ILE A 144 8.55 -7.71 -2.42
N ASN A 145 9.45 -8.16 -1.55
CA ASN A 145 10.20 -9.39 -1.77
C ASN A 145 9.30 -10.63 -1.83
N THR A 146 8.33 -10.73 -0.92
CA THR A 146 7.36 -11.83 -0.91
C THR A 146 6.42 -11.76 -2.12
N PHE A 147 5.95 -10.56 -2.47
CA PHE A 147 5.06 -10.34 -3.60
C PHE A 147 5.73 -10.64 -4.95
N ALA A 148 6.99 -10.27 -5.10
CA ALA A 148 7.79 -10.54 -6.29
C ALA A 148 8.35 -11.96 -6.36
N GLY A 149 8.31 -12.72 -5.27
CA GLY A 149 8.88 -14.06 -5.18
C GLY A 149 10.42 -14.08 -5.22
N SER A 150 11.09 -12.98 -4.94
CA SER A 150 12.55 -12.87 -4.96
C SER A 150 13.03 -11.68 -4.12
N ALA A 151 14.26 -11.76 -3.61
CA ALA A 151 14.88 -10.67 -2.84
C ALA A 151 15.29 -9.49 -3.74
N ARG A 152 14.34 -8.66 -4.12
CA ARG A 152 14.54 -7.50 -5.03
C ARG A 152 14.61 -6.17 -4.29
N ALA A 153 13.98 -6.05 -3.14
CA ALA A 153 14.05 -4.86 -2.30
C ALA A 153 15.02 -5.08 -1.13
N LYS A 154 15.81 -4.05 -0.82
CA LYS A 154 16.66 -4.09 0.38
C LYS A 154 15.78 -4.01 1.62
N THR A 155 15.90 -5.00 2.49
CA THR A 155 15.24 -5.04 3.79
C THR A 155 16.25 -4.74 4.88
N ALA A 156 15.92 -3.82 5.80
CA ALA A 156 16.67 -3.62 7.04
C ALA A 156 15.73 -3.02 8.08
N ASP A 157 16.01 -3.32 9.34
CA ASP A 157 15.23 -2.80 10.48
C ASP A 157 15.56 -1.33 10.82
N ARG A 158 16.26 -0.63 9.92
CA ARG A 158 16.61 0.78 10.08
C ARG A 158 15.70 1.68 9.26
N PRO A 159 15.17 2.79 9.81
CA PRO A 159 14.40 3.78 9.06
C PRO A 159 15.19 4.34 7.87
N GLY A 160 14.53 4.55 6.73
CA GLY A 160 15.11 5.24 5.58
C GLY A 160 16.07 4.42 4.70
N VAL A 161 16.07 3.10 4.81
CA VAL A 161 16.90 2.21 3.97
C VAL A 161 16.48 2.25 2.50
N THR A 162 15.19 2.34 2.21
CA THR A 162 14.70 2.49 0.84
C THR A 162 14.59 3.98 0.51
N ARG A 163 15.51 4.47 -0.32
CA ARG A 163 15.55 5.88 -0.77
C ARG A 163 15.32 5.93 -2.27
N GLY A 164 14.13 6.42 -2.69
CA GLY A 164 13.79 6.60 -4.10
C GLY A 164 12.75 5.60 -4.61
N LYS A 165 12.30 5.81 -5.86
CA LYS A 165 11.34 4.95 -6.54
C LYS A 165 12.04 3.75 -7.17
N GLN A 166 11.37 2.61 -7.14
CA GLN A 166 11.84 1.38 -7.77
C GLN A 166 10.64 0.63 -8.36
N TRP A 167 10.75 0.23 -9.62
CA TRP A 167 9.82 -0.70 -10.24
C TRP A 167 10.28 -2.14 -10.06
N VAL A 168 9.39 -2.99 -9.57
CA VAL A 168 9.66 -4.41 -9.33
C VAL A 168 8.62 -5.24 -10.06
N ALA A 169 9.07 -6.06 -11.01
CA ALA A 169 8.20 -6.99 -11.74
C ALA A 169 7.81 -8.19 -10.85
N ALA A 170 6.53 -8.52 -10.82
CA ALA A 170 5.95 -9.61 -10.03
C ALA A 170 4.88 -10.36 -10.84
N GLY A 171 5.30 -11.13 -11.85
CA GLY A 171 4.40 -11.80 -12.79
C GLY A 171 3.67 -10.79 -13.68
N LYS A 172 2.33 -10.82 -13.65
CA LYS A 172 1.49 -9.86 -14.39
C LYS A 172 1.42 -8.45 -13.75
N TYR A 173 2.09 -8.23 -12.62
CA TYR A 173 2.11 -6.94 -11.93
C TYR A 173 3.47 -6.28 -12.05
N ASP A 174 3.48 -4.94 -12.15
CA ASP A 174 4.64 -4.11 -11.93
C ASP A 174 4.37 -3.25 -10.69
N LEU A 175 5.19 -3.40 -9.66
CA LEU A 175 5.03 -2.75 -8.35
C LEU A 175 6.02 -1.60 -8.22
N LEU A 176 5.53 -0.39 -7.99
CA LEU A 176 6.28 0.81 -7.67
C LEU A 176 6.37 1.01 -6.17
#